data_d2adee97cb1b8f902f9518aac902be96
#
_entry.id   d2adee97cb1b8f902f9518aac902be96
#
_cell.length_a   1.000
_cell.length_b   1.000
_cell.length_c   1.000
_cell.angle_alpha   90.00
_cell.angle_beta   90.00
_cell.angle_gamma   90.00
#
_symmetry.space_group_name_H-M   'P 1'
#
loop_
_entity.id
_entity.type
_entity.pdbx_description
1 polymer ?
#
loop_
_entity_poly.entity_id
_entity_poly.type
_entity_poly.pdbx_seq_one_letter_code
_entity_poly.pdbx_strand_id
1 'polypeptide(L)'
;MIDKIKRFMDACPAGYADARIDSGPFSSIIVKDEKVENVTSASTWGVGVRVLVNGSWGFASTNIPERIGEVFEKAVRLAKLTKGKGRLSGEKPARARTKTKVKINPRDVDVEEKIKLMLNAEKEMRTDARVRSTTLSYSDAVGTHVFLNSEGAEIFQERIFTFLGMGAVAKENGVMQRAGESIGARAGYEILRESEQKAASAREKALRALGAKLPPKGKTTVIVDGRLAGVLAHEAIGHACEGDALMANNSILKGKLGARIASEQITIADYASARRAFGSYDYDDEGVKGRKTFLVERGVLRGFLHSRETGASMGARSTGNARASGYSDVPIIRMSNTCIERGKWKKDELFEIKRGIYARGMRGGSVLPKTGEYVFAAEEGYLIENGELAAPLRDILLSGEILKTLMSVEAVARDSSDFHPGMCGKMDQSINVGDKGPHIRIRDVRIGGR
;
A
#
# COMPACT_ATOMS: atom_id res chain seq x y z
N MET A 1 -29.29 7.02 -14.07
CA MET A 1 -28.17 6.07 -14.29
C MET A 1 -28.25 4.86 -13.36
N ILE A 2 -28.28 5.03 -12.04
CA ILE A 2 -28.38 3.93 -11.07
C ILE A 2 -29.57 3.00 -11.38
N ASP A 3 -30.76 3.54 -11.59
CA ASP A 3 -31.95 2.74 -11.91
C ASP A 3 -31.84 2.00 -13.25
N LYS A 4 -31.11 2.56 -14.22
CA LYS A 4 -30.79 1.89 -15.48
C LYS A 4 -29.89 0.67 -15.25
N ILE A 5 -28.86 0.82 -14.42
CA ILE A 5 -27.95 -0.27 -14.05
C ILE A 5 -28.70 -1.36 -13.28
N LYS A 6 -29.53 -0.99 -12.31
CA LYS A 6 -30.36 -1.94 -11.54
C LYS A 6 -31.27 -2.75 -12.47
N ARG A 7 -31.95 -2.09 -13.41
CA ARG A 7 -32.82 -2.79 -14.39
C ARG A 7 -32.02 -3.81 -15.25
N PHE A 8 -30.83 -3.47 -15.71
CA PHE A 8 -29.98 -4.41 -16.45
C PHE A 8 -29.48 -5.54 -15.55
N MET A 9 -29.18 -5.25 -14.29
CA MET A 9 -28.77 -6.26 -13.31
C MET A 9 -29.91 -7.24 -12.99
N ASP A 10 -31.13 -6.75 -12.80
CA ASP A 10 -32.33 -7.57 -12.53
C ASP A 10 -32.70 -8.44 -13.74
N ALA A 11 -32.50 -7.93 -14.95
CA ALA A 11 -32.73 -8.69 -16.19
C ALA A 11 -31.58 -9.66 -16.55
N CYS A 12 -30.46 -9.62 -15.83
CA CYS A 12 -29.29 -10.41 -16.14
C CYS A 12 -29.50 -11.89 -15.75
N PRO A 13 -29.33 -12.87 -16.69
CA PRO A 13 -29.50 -14.28 -16.41
C PRO A 13 -28.27 -14.87 -15.72
N ALA A 14 -27.88 -14.31 -14.57
CA ALA A 14 -26.73 -14.70 -13.78
C ALA A 14 -27.14 -15.02 -12.35
N GLY A 15 -26.41 -15.93 -11.70
CA GLY A 15 -26.61 -16.22 -10.27
C GLY A 15 -26.17 -15.07 -9.37
N TYR A 16 -25.27 -14.19 -9.88
CA TYR A 16 -24.82 -12.98 -9.22
C TYR A 16 -24.35 -11.95 -10.26
N ALA A 17 -24.61 -10.70 -10.00
CA ALA A 17 -24.06 -9.58 -10.78
C ALA A 17 -23.65 -8.44 -9.85
N ASP A 18 -22.58 -7.74 -10.17
CA ASP A 18 -22.22 -6.46 -9.57
C ASP A 18 -21.81 -5.40 -10.59
N ALA A 19 -21.96 -4.15 -10.22
CA ALA A 19 -21.53 -3.00 -11.00
C ALA A 19 -20.80 -2.00 -10.11
N ARG A 20 -19.66 -1.50 -10.59
CA ARG A 20 -18.88 -0.44 -9.96
C ARG A 20 -18.83 0.75 -10.88
N ILE A 21 -19.09 1.93 -10.33
CA ILE A 21 -19.05 3.19 -11.06
C ILE A 21 -18.02 4.07 -10.37
N ASP A 22 -17.02 4.49 -11.13
CA ASP A 22 -16.05 5.49 -10.69
C ASP A 22 -16.26 6.78 -11.46
N SER A 23 -16.27 7.91 -10.76
CA SER A 23 -16.38 9.23 -11.36
C SER A 23 -15.72 10.30 -10.51
N GLY A 24 -15.15 11.30 -11.15
CA GLY A 24 -14.63 12.49 -10.50
C GLY A 24 -13.33 13.02 -11.08
N PRO A 25 -12.97 14.24 -10.67
CA PRO A 25 -11.73 14.88 -11.09
C PRO A 25 -10.51 14.29 -10.39
N PHE A 26 -9.39 14.36 -11.11
CA PHE A 26 -8.05 14.11 -10.58
C PHE A 26 -7.05 15.09 -11.17
N SER A 27 -5.99 15.36 -10.42
CA SER A 27 -4.86 16.16 -10.87
C SER A 27 -3.55 15.41 -10.65
N SER A 28 -2.60 15.59 -11.55
CA SER A 28 -1.23 15.12 -11.42
C SER A 28 -0.26 16.18 -11.94
N ILE A 29 0.76 16.50 -11.14
CA ILE A 29 1.76 17.52 -11.49
C ILE A 29 3.14 16.94 -11.22
N ILE A 30 4.06 17.11 -12.17
CA ILE A 30 5.47 16.73 -12.02
C ILE A 30 6.31 17.98 -12.16
N VAL A 31 7.11 18.26 -11.13
CA VAL A 31 8.13 19.30 -11.14
C VAL A 31 9.49 18.62 -11.03
N LYS A 32 10.42 19.00 -11.91
CA LYS A 32 11.78 18.47 -11.93
C LYS A 32 12.76 19.57 -12.28
N ASP A 33 13.79 19.70 -11.47
CA ASP A 33 14.88 20.65 -11.72
C ASP A 33 14.36 22.06 -12.03
N GLU A 34 13.45 22.57 -11.16
CA GLU A 34 12.79 23.90 -11.23
C GLU A 34 11.85 24.09 -12.42
N LYS A 35 11.52 23.01 -13.14
CA LYS A 35 10.62 23.05 -14.30
C LYS A 35 9.38 22.22 -14.05
N VAL A 36 8.24 22.75 -14.43
CA VAL A 36 7.00 21.98 -14.50
C VAL A 36 7.05 21.13 -15.76
N GLU A 37 7.29 19.82 -15.61
CA GLU A 37 7.39 18.89 -16.75
C GLU A 37 6.02 18.41 -17.24
N ASN A 38 5.08 18.22 -16.31
CA ASN A 38 3.75 17.72 -16.67
C ASN A 38 2.69 18.30 -15.74
N VAL A 39 1.56 18.64 -16.31
CA VAL A 39 0.31 18.98 -15.61
C VAL A 39 -0.83 18.25 -16.27
N THR A 40 -1.49 17.38 -15.53
CA THR A 40 -2.72 16.70 -15.96
C THR A 40 -3.84 17.09 -15.02
N SER A 41 -4.93 17.60 -15.56
CA SER A 41 -6.19 17.81 -14.84
C SER A 41 -7.29 17.25 -15.71
N ALA A 42 -7.97 16.20 -15.22
CA ALA A 42 -8.98 15.50 -15.98
C ALA A 42 -10.09 14.98 -15.06
N SER A 43 -11.18 14.54 -15.65
CA SER A 43 -12.23 13.83 -14.93
C SER A 43 -12.41 12.45 -15.54
N THR A 44 -12.53 11.46 -14.70
CA THR A 44 -12.87 10.10 -15.11
C THR A 44 -14.35 9.83 -14.88
N TRP A 45 -14.89 8.94 -15.68
CA TRP A 45 -16.17 8.30 -15.48
C TRP A 45 -16.15 6.94 -16.16
N GLY A 46 -16.72 5.94 -15.50
CA GLY A 46 -16.93 4.64 -16.14
C GLY A 46 -17.63 3.64 -15.23
N VAL A 47 -18.04 2.54 -15.85
CA VAL A 47 -18.77 1.43 -15.21
C VAL A 47 -18.06 0.13 -15.53
N GLY A 48 -17.72 -0.64 -14.51
CA GLY A 48 -17.29 -2.04 -14.62
C GLY A 48 -18.38 -2.97 -14.11
N VAL A 49 -18.69 -4.01 -14.87
CA VAL A 49 -19.72 -5.01 -14.55
C VAL A 49 -19.08 -6.38 -14.45
N ARG A 50 -19.36 -7.09 -13.36
CA ARG A 50 -19.04 -8.52 -13.23
C ARG A 50 -20.33 -9.33 -13.12
N VAL A 51 -20.31 -10.50 -13.70
CA VAL A 51 -21.39 -11.49 -13.56
C VAL A 51 -20.81 -12.86 -13.26
N LEU A 52 -21.52 -13.65 -12.45
CA LEU A 52 -21.19 -15.03 -12.16
C LEU A 52 -22.29 -15.93 -12.73
N VAL A 53 -21.96 -16.70 -13.77
CA VAL A 53 -22.88 -17.62 -14.45
C VAL A 53 -22.33 -19.04 -14.33
N ASN A 54 -23.06 -19.94 -13.68
CA ASN A 54 -22.66 -21.35 -13.51
C ASN A 54 -21.22 -21.52 -12.98
N GLY A 55 -20.83 -20.65 -12.01
CA GLY A 55 -19.50 -20.69 -11.40
C GLY A 55 -18.38 -20.06 -12.22
N SER A 56 -18.68 -19.42 -13.34
CA SER A 56 -17.70 -18.70 -14.17
C SER A 56 -17.94 -17.21 -14.14
N TRP A 57 -16.86 -16.44 -14.01
CA TRP A 57 -16.89 -15.00 -14.06
C TRP A 57 -16.83 -14.45 -15.49
N GLY A 58 -17.59 -13.41 -15.74
CA GLY A 58 -17.43 -12.53 -16.88
C GLY A 58 -17.30 -11.09 -16.43
N PHE A 59 -16.44 -10.34 -17.09
CA PHE A 59 -16.21 -8.92 -16.80
C PHE A 59 -16.20 -8.11 -18.08
N ALA A 60 -16.82 -6.95 -18.03
CA ALA A 60 -16.73 -5.93 -19.07
C ALA A 60 -16.88 -4.52 -18.46
N SER A 61 -16.35 -3.53 -19.13
CA SER A 61 -16.41 -2.12 -18.67
C SER A 61 -16.65 -1.17 -19.84
N THR A 62 -17.14 0.03 -19.53
CA THR A 62 -17.31 1.14 -20.48
C THR A 62 -17.20 2.48 -19.79
N ASN A 63 -16.74 3.48 -20.53
CA ASN A 63 -16.84 4.89 -20.17
C ASN A 63 -17.92 5.64 -21.00
N ILE A 64 -18.76 4.89 -21.71
CA ILE A 64 -19.86 5.42 -22.54
C ILE A 64 -21.19 5.03 -21.90
N PRO A 65 -21.98 5.96 -21.33
CA PRO A 65 -23.20 5.66 -20.57
C PRO A 65 -24.27 4.91 -21.36
N GLU A 66 -24.34 5.14 -22.66
CA GLU A 66 -25.31 4.51 -23.56
C GLU A 66 -25.07 3.00 -23.68
N ARG A 67 -23.80 2.56 -23.59
CA ARG A 67 -23.37 1.18 -23.78
C ARG A 67 -23.46 0.30 -22.52
N ILE A 68 -24.03 0.77 -21.42
CA ILE A 68 -24.15 -0.01 -20.19
C ILE A 68 -24.87 -1.34 -20.42
N GLY A 69 -25.94 -1.38 -21.25
CA GLY A 69 -26.62 -2.61 -21.59
C GLY A 69 -25.72 -3.62 -22.30
N GLU A 70 -24.97 -3.15 -23.31
CA GLU A 70 -24.00 -3.98 -24.05
C GLU A 70 -22.91 -4.58 -23.12
N VAL A 71 -22.52 -3.83 -22.08
CA VAL A 71 -21.53 -4.30 -21.10
C VAL A 71 -22.07 -5.48 -20.28
N PHE A 72 -23.32 -5.43 -19.84
CA PHE A 72 -23.97 -6.56 -19.17
C PHE A 72 -24.05 -7.79 -20.09
N GLU A 73 -24.49 -7.63 -21.33
CA GLU A 73 -24.56 -8.70 -22.32
C GLU A 73 -23.17 -9.30 -22.61
N LYS A 74 -22.15 -8.44 -22.76
CA LYS A 74 -20.77 -8.87 -22.97
C LYS A 74 -20.23 -9.66 -21.77
N ALA A 75 -20.46 -9.19 -20.56
CA ALA A 75 -20.04 -9.88 -19.35
C ALA A 75 -20.69 -11.27 -19.25
N VAL A 76 -22.00 -11.38 -19.51
CA VAL A 76 -22.72 -12.67 -19.54
C VAL A 76 -22.15 -13.60 -20.61
N ARG A 77 -21.90 -13.09 -21.81
CA ARG A 77 -21.31 -13.88 -22.91
C ARG A 77 -19.93 -14.42 -22.52
N LEU A 78 -19.08 -13.58 -21.93
CA LEU A 78 -17.73 -13.99 -21.46
C LEU A 78 -17.81 -15.06 -20.37
N ALA A 79 -18.71 -14.90 -19.39
CA ALA A 79 -18.92 -15.89 -18.34
C ALA A 79 -19.34 -17.28 -18.89
N LYS A 80 -20.12 -17.31 -19.98
CA LYS A 80 -20.57 -18.54 -20.62
C LYS A 80 -19.49 -19.26 -21.44
N LEU A 81 -18.37 -18.62 -21.79
CA LEU A 81 -17.27 -19.21 -22.56
C LEU A 81 -16.42 -20.18 -21.73
N THR A 82 -16.49 -20.11 -20.42
CA THR A 82 -15.69 -20.96 -19.52
C THR A 82 -16.60 -21.77 -18.59
N LYS A 83 -16.05 -22.83 -18.02
CA LYS A 83 -16.68 -23.58 -16.93
C LYS A 83 -15.89 -23.32 -15.65
N GLY A 84 -16.53 -22.72 -14.68
CA GLY A 84 -15.92 -22.39 -13.39
C GLY A 84 -16.54 -23.17 -12.23
N LYS A 85 -15.94 -23.00 -11.05
CA LYS A 85 -16.43 -23.51 -9.78
C LYS A 85 -16.56 -22.39 -8.75
N GLY A 86 -16.54 -21.13 -9.22
CA GLY A 86 -16.62 -19.94 -8.39
C GLY A 86 -17.91 -19.93 -7.56
N ARG A 87 -17.76 -19.64 -6.29
CA ARG A 87 -18.85 -19.45 -5.32
C ARG A 87 -18.52 -18.22 -4.49
N LEU A 88 -19.52 -17.55 -3.98
CA LEU A 88 -19.34 -16.37 -3.12
C LEU A 88 -19.71 -16.72 -1.68
N SER A 89 -18.91 -16.23 -0.74
CA SER A 89 -19.32 -16.21 0.67
C SER A 89 -20.53 -15.31 0.83
N GLY A 90 -21.48 -15.75 1.65
CA GLY A 90 -22.65 -14.95 1.96
C GLY A 90 -22.27 -13.72 2.79
N GLU A 91 -22.54 -12.54 2.24
CA GLU A 91 -22.34 -11.27 2.93
C GLU A 91 -23.69 -10.54 3.03
N LYS A 92 -23.93 -9.90 4.16
CA LYS A 92 -25.15 -9.10 4.33
C LYS A 92 -25.05 -7.86 3.42
N PRO A 93 -26.03 -7.67 2.49
CA PRO A 93 -26.01 -6.52 1.60
C PRO A 93 -25.98 -5.20 2.38
N ALA A 94 -25.06 -4.32 2.04
CA ALA A 94 -24.92 -3.03 2.69
C ALA A 94 -25.62 -1.93 1.87
N ARG A 95 -26.32 -1.02 2.55
CA ARG A 95 -26.78 0.25 1.99
C ARG A 95 -26.13 1.36 2.77
N ALA A 96 -25.23 2.11 2.12
CA ALA A 96 -24.39 3.08 2.80
C ALA A 96 -24.04 4.28 1.93
N ARG A 97 -23.85 5.42 2.58
CA ARG A 97 -23.24 6.62 1.99
C ARG A 97 -22.11 7.07 2.91
N THR A 98 -20.90 7.12 2.38
CA THR A 98 -19.72 7.53 3.14
C THR A 98 -19.02 8.68 2.44
N LYS A 99 -18.31 9.49 3.23
CA LYS A 99 -17.62 10.67 2.74
C LYS A 99 -16.28 10.84 3.44
N THR A 100 -15.24 11.14 2.68
CA THR A 100 -13.96 11.55 3.22
C THR A 100 -14.07 12.97 3.79
N LYS A 101 -13.81 13.12 5.09
CA LYS A 101 -13.81 14.43 5.74
C LYS A 101 -12.47 15.14 5.49
N VAL A 102 -12.53 16.31 4.86
CA VAL A 102 -11.37 17.15 4.55
C VAL A 102 -11.58 18.57 5.05
N LYS A 103 -10.49 19.30 5.28
CA LYS A 103 -10.53 20.74 5.61
C LYS A 103 -10.48 21.59 4.35
N ILE A 104 -9.63 21.19 3.38
CA ILE A 104 -9.46 21.87 2.10
C ILE A 104 -9.65 20.81 1.02
N ASN A 105 -10.71 20.95 0.23
CA ASN A 105 -10.93 20.04 -0.88
C ASN A 105 -9.92 20.33 -2.00
N PRO A 106 -9.12 19.34 -2.46
CA PRO A 106 -8.11 19.57 -3.50
C PRO A 106 -8.68 20.11 -4.83
N ARG A 107 -9.98 19.83 -5.10
CA ARG A 107 -10.68 20.35 -6.27
C ARG A 107 -10.87 21.86 -6.25
N ASP A 108 -10.94 22.44 -5.02
CA ASP A 108 -11.18 23.86 -4.82
C ASP A 108 -9.85 24.66 -4.73
N VAL A 109 -8.71 24.00 -4.99
CA VAL A 109 -7.37 24.60 -5.02
C VAL A 109 -6.90 24.72 -6.47
N ASP A 110 -6.57 25.93 -6.89
CA ASP A 110 -6.10 26.20 -8.24
C ASP A 110 -4.79 25.49 -8.56
N VAL A 111 -4.59 25.13 -9.82
CA VAL A 111 -3.39 24.40 -10.28
C VAL A 111 -2.13 25.22 -10.05
N GLU A 112 -2.20 26.54 -10.19
CA GLU A 112 -1.12 27.49 -9.94
C GLU A 112 -0.67 27.48 -8.47
N GLU A 113 -1.62 27.37 -7.53
CA GLU A 113 -1.31 27.24 -6.10
C GLU A 113 -0.60 25.91 -5.79
N LYS A 114 -1.05 24.82 -6.39
CA LYS A 114 -0.41 23.50 -6.29
C LYS A 114 1.02 23.53 -6.82
N ILE A 115 1.24 24.14 -7.99
CA ILE A 115 2.57 24.32 -8.60
C ILE A 115 3.45 25.20 -7.69
N LYS A 116 2.93 26.30 -7.18
CA LYS A 116 3.66 27.22 -6.28
C LYS A 116 4.13 26.47 -5.01
N LEU A 117 3.26 25.68 -4.41
CA LEU A 117 3.64 24.84 -3.24
C LEU A 117 4.78 23.88 -3.61
N MET A 118 4.72 23.21 -4.76
CA MET A 118 5.75 22.29 -5.20
C MET A 118 7.08 23.00 -5.47
N LEU A 119 7.07 24.15 -6.14
CA LEU A 119 8.27 24.95 -6.41
C LEU A 119 8.91 25.49 -5.12
N ASN A 120 8.10 25.89 -4.13
CA ASN A 120 8.62 26.30 -2.82
C ASN A 120 9.30 25.13 -2.11
N ALA A 121 8.67 23.95 -2.10
CA ALA A 121 9.27 22.74 -1.54
C ALA A 121 10.56 22.33 -2.29
N GLU A 122 10.59 22.45 -3.60
CA GLU A 122 11.78 22.15 -4.40
C GLU A 122 12.92 23.12 -4.10
N LYS A 123 12.63 24.41 -3.91
CA LYS A 123 13.62 25.41 -3.52
C LYS A 123 14.33 25.01 -2.23
N GLU A 124 13.60 24.48 -1.25
CA GLU A 124 14.19 23.94 -0.01
C GLU A 124 15.11 22.75 -0.26
N MET A 125 14.80 21.92 -1.27
CA MET A 125 15.66 20.79 -1.63
C MET A 125 16.96 21.23 -2.30
N ARG A 126 16.98 22.38 -2.98
CA ARG A 126 18.10 22.88 -3.80
C ARG A 126 19.01 23.89 -3.08
N THR A 127 18.85 24.11 -1.78
CA THR A 127 19.67 25.06 -1.01
C THR A 127 21.14 24.66 -0.87
N ASP A 128 21.54 23.42 -1.26
CA ASP A 128 22.91 22.94 -1.28
C ASP A 128 23.33 22.57 -2.72
N ALA A 129 24.44 23.13 -3.20
CA ALA A 129 24.92 22.93 -4.55
C ALA A 129 25.30 21.47 -4.90
N ARG A 130 25.46 20.60 -3.93
CA ARG A 130 25.68 19.16 -4.12
C ARG A 130 24.42 18.42 -4.55
N VAL A 131 23.23 18.97 -4.31
CA VAL A 131 21.98 18.45 -4.88
C VAL A 131 21.96 18.78 -6.38
N ARG A 132 22.00 17.77 -7.21
CA ARG A 132 22.13 17.89 -8.67
C ARG A 132 20.81 17.72 -9.41
N SER A 133 19.87 17.01 -8.82
CA SER A 133 18.53 16.84 -9.41
C SER A 133 17.48 16.67 -8.31
N THR A 134 16.31 17.21 -8.57
CA THR A 134 15.14 17.12 -7.71
C THR A 134 13.94 16.69 -8.54
N THR A 135 13.04 15.92 -7.95
CA THR A 135 11.78 15.53 -8.59
C THR A 135 10.68 15.54 -7.55
N LEU A 136 9.62 16.27 -7.84
CA LEU A 136 8.42 16.28 -7.03
C LEU A 136 7.25 15.78 -7.87
N SER A 137 6.43 14.90 -7.31
CA SER A 137 5.22 14.38 -7.94
C SER A 137 4.03 14.60 -7.02
N TYR A 138 3.10 15.44 -7.45
CA TYR A 138 1.83 15.67 -6.78
C TYR A 138 0.73 14.89 -7.47
N SER A 139 -0.20 14.35 -6.71
CA SER A 139 -1.48 13.84 -7.22
C SER A 139 -2.60 14.00 -6.21
N ASP A 140 -3.78 14.29 -6.71
CA ASP A 140 -5.03 14.23 -5.97
C ASP A 140 -6.13 13.56 -6.79
N ALA A 141 -7.12 13.00 -6.09
CA ALA A 141 -8.35 12.51 -6.68
C ALA A 141 -9.52 12.82 -5.75
N VAL A 142 -10.57 13.39 -6.32
CA VAL A 142 -11.84 13.65 -5.64
C VAL A 142 -12.93 12.88 -6.38
N GLY A 143 -13.19 11.67 -5.97
CA GLY A 143 -14.04 10.75 -6.71
C GLY A 143 -15.25 10.24 -5.93
N THR A 144 -16.27 9.87 -6.67
CA THR A 144 -17.40 9.07 -6.17
C THR A 144 -17.25 7.66 -6.71
N HIS A 145 -17.23 6.71 -5.80
CA HIS A 145 -17.28 5.28 -6.09
C HIS A 145 -18.64 4.73 -5.68
N VAL A 146 -19.36 4.11 -6.62
CA VAL A 146 -20.64 3.46 -6.34
C VAL A 146 -20.51 1.97 -6.60
N PHE A 147 -20.95 1.18 -5.64
CA PHE A 147 -21.06 -0.28 -5.76
C PHE A 147 -22.52 -0.69 -5.66
N LEU A 148 -22.96 -1.52 -6.61
CA LEU A 148 -24.29 -2.12 -6.67
C LEU A 148 -24.13 -3.62 -6.91
N ASN A 149 -24.99 -4.47 -6.31
CA ASN A 149 -25.07 -5.87 -6.66
C ASN A 149 -26.49 -6.41 -6.68
N SER A 150 -26.69 -7.58 -7.30
CA SER A 150 -27.97 -8.26 -7.40
C SER A 150 -28.51 -8.80 -6.07
N GLU A 151 -27.72 -8.79 -5.01
CA GLU A 151 -28.14 -9.15 -3.65
C GLU A 151 -28.74 -7.97 -2.89
N GLY A 152 -28.78 -6.75 -3.48
CA GLY A 152 -29.39 -5.54 -2.92
C GLY A 152 -28.42 -4.61 -2.20
N ALA A 153 -27.09 -4.78 -2.38
CA ALA A 153 -26.14 -3.78 -1.89
C ALA A 153 -26.19 -2.50 -2.74
N GLU A 154 -26.13 -1.36 -2.05
CA GLU A 154 -26.12 -0.04 -2.65
C GLU A 154 -25.22 0.89 -1.84
N ILE A 155 -23.97 1.11 -2.29
CA ILE A 155 -22.94 1.80 -1.53
C ILE A 155 -22.40 2.96 -2.34
N PHE A 156 -22.45 4.16 -1.74
CA PHE A 156 -21.89 5.40 -2.31
C PHE A 156 -20.72 5.85 -1.43
N GLN A 157 -19.54 5.98 -2.00
CA GLN A 157 -18.35 6.44 -1.29
C GLN A 157 -17.77 7.67 -1.98
N GLU A 158 -17.74 8.81 -1.31
CA GLU A 158 -16.90 9.93 -1.74
C GLU A 158 -15.49 9.69 -1.20
N ARG A 159 -14.53 9.51 -2.11
CA ARG A 159 -13.14 9.21 -1.81
C ARG A 159 -12.27 10.40 -2.20
N ILE A 160 -11.48 10.91 -1.26
CA ILE A 160 -10.54 12.00 -1.51
C ILE A 160 -9.16 11.54 -1.05
N PHE A 161 -8.18 11.64 -1.96
CA PHE A 161 -6.79 11.32 -1.70
C PHE A 161 -5.91 12.46 -2.15
N THR A 162 -4.88 12.76 -1.38
CA THR A 162 -3.83 13.71 -1.74
C THR A 162 -2.48 13.05 -1.48
N PHE A 163 -1.55 13.22 -2.42
CA PHE A 163 -0.20 12.68 -2.33
C PHE A 163 0.82 13.68 -2.88
N LEU A 164 1.98 13.77 -2.22
CA LEU A 164 3.16 14.48 -2.70
C LEU A 164 4.39 13.62 -2.40
N GLY A 165 5.08 13.20 -3.45
CA GLY A 165 6.39 12.55 -3.38
C GLY A 165 7.49 13.54 -3.72
N MET A 166 8.63 13.47 -3.01
CA MET A 166 9.78 14.36 -3.16
C MET A 166 11.05 13.53 -3.17
N GLY A 167 11.90 13.73 -4.17
CA GLY A 167 13.16 13.02 -4.33
C GLY A 167 14.31 13.97 -4.63
N ALA A 168 15.42 13.83 -3.92
CA ALA A 168 16.67 14.55 -4.14
C ALA A 168 17.80 13.60 -4.55
N VAL A 169 18.59 13.99 -5.53
CA VAL A 169 19.81 13.31 -5.94
C VAL A 169 20.99 14.24 -5.64
N ALA A 170 21.88 13.82 -4.74
CA ALA A 170 23.11 14.54 -4.42
C ALA A 170 24.35 13.85 -5.00
N LYS A 171 25.35 14.63 -5.40
CA LYS A 171 26.61 14.13 -5.97
C LYS A 171 27.80 14.95 -5.49
N GLU A 172 28.82 14.24 -4.99
CA GLU A 172 30.10 14.82 -4.57
C GLU A 172 31.21 13.77 -4.75
N ASN A 173 32.39 14.18 -5.22
CA ASN A 173 33.60 13.34 -5.34
C ASN A 173 33.35 11.96 -6.01
N GLY A 174 32.53 11.92 -7.08
CA GLY A 174 32.20 10.68 -7.78
C GLY A 174 31.12 9.81 -7.10
N VAL A 175 30.73 10.12 -5.86
CA VAL A 175 29.64 9.45 -5.15
C VAL A 175 28.34 10.14 -5.49
N MET A 176 27.31 9.34 -5.83
CA MET A 176 25.94 9.82 -6.07
C MET A 176 24.98 9.08 -5.16
N GLN A 177 24.17 9.83 -4.45
CA GLN A 177 23.17 9.28 -3.54
C GLN A 177 21.81 9.95 -3.75
N ARG A 178 20.74 9.21 -3.48
CA ARG A 178 19.37 9.70 -3.56
C ARG A 178 18.63 9.41 -2.26
N ALA A 179 17.75 10.32 -1.88
CA ALA A 179 16.81 10.12 -0.80
C ALA A 179 15.47 10.78 -1.13
N GLY A 180 14.43 10.40 -0.41
CA GLY A 180 13.10 10.93 -0.65
C GLY A 180 12.24 11.00 0.59
N GLU A 181 11.18 11.79 0.46
CA GLU A 181 10.09 11.89 1.42
C GLU A 181 8.75 11.81 0.69
N SER A 182 7.71 11.47 1.41
CA SER A 182 6.36 11.51 0.88
C SER A 182 5.35 11.93 1.94
N ILE A 183 4.31 12.60 1.48
CA ILE A 183 3.11 12.94 2.24
C ILE A 183 1.95 12.36 1.47
N GLY A 184 1.08 11.60 2.11
CA GLY A 184 -0.08 11.05 1.42
C GLY A 184 -1.10 10.51 2.42
N ALA A 185 -2.37 10.78 2.13
CA ALA A 185 -3.46 10.34 2.99
C ALA A 185 -4.80 10.29 2.23
N ARG A 186 -5.76 9.55 2.79
CA ARG A 186 -7.18 9.74 2.50
C ARG A 186 -7.65 11.02 3.19
N ALA A 187 -7.30 12.16 2.59
CA ALA A 187 -7.47 13.51 3.15
C ALA A 187 -7.41 14.56 2.04
N GLY A 188 -7.66 15.83 2.39
CA GLY A 188 -7.58 16.96 1.47
C GLY A 188 -6.20 17.60 1.39
N TYR A 189 -6.15 18.75 0.73
CA TYR A 189 -4.92 19.52 0.47
C TYR A 189 -4.22 19.98 1.76
N GLU A 190 -4.95 20.10 2.85
CA GLU A 190 -4.43 20.52 4.16
C GLU A 190 -3.26 19.69 4.71
N ILE A 191 -3.03 18.48 4.18
CA ILE A 191 -1.92 17.63 4.63
C ILE A 191 -0.55 18.11 4.13
N LEU A 192 -0.52 18.98 3.13
CA LEU A 192 0.71 19.40 2.45
C LEU A 192 1.43 20.58 3.14
N ARG A 193 0.92 21.07 4.27
CA ARG A 193 1.50 22.20 5.01
C ARG A 193 2.96 21.97 5.47
N GLU A 194 3.39 20.71 5.57
CA GLU A 194 4.75 20.33 5.99
C GLU A 194 5.65 19.99 4.80
N SER A 195 5.24 20.33 3.56
CA SER A 195 5.99 19.98 2.34
C SER A 195 7.41 20.52 2.33
N GLU A 196 7.64 21.77 2.73
CA GLU A 196 8.97 22.38 2.78
C GLU A 196 9.88 21.69 3.80
N GLN A 197 9.37 21.36 4.99
CA GLN A 197 10.11 20.62 6.00
C GLN A 197 10.49 19.22 5.53
N LYS A 198 9.58 18.51 4.85
CA LYS A 198 9.84 17.20 4.26
C LYS A 198 10.82 17.27 3.10
N ALA A 199 10.75 18.32 2.29
CA ALA A 199 11.70 18.61 1.24
C ALA A 199 13.12 18.81 1.78
N ALA A 200 13.28 19.63 2.83
CA ALA A 200 14.54 19.80 3.53
C ALA A 200 15.08 18.47 4.09
N SER A 201 14.21 17.63 4.67
CA SER A 201 14.57 16.29 5.15
C SER A 201 15.11 15.39 4.04
N ALA A 202 14.48 15.39 2.86
CA ALA A 202 14.95 14.61 1.70
C ALA A 202 16.34 15.05 1.24
N ARG A 203 16.59 16.38 1.16
CA ARG A 203 17.92 16.93 0.88
C ARG A 203 18.95 16.46 1.90
N GLU A 204 18.68 16.65 3.19
CA GLU A 204 19.61 16.29 4.26
C GLU A 204 19.98 14.81 4.26
N LYS A 205 19.02 13.92 4.04
CA LYS A 205 19.27 12.49 3.90
C LYS A 205 20.19 12.19 2.72
N ALA A 206 19.94 12.79 1.54
CA ALA A 206 20.79 12.60 0.37
C ALA A 206 22.21 13.09 0.61
N LEU A 207 22.39 14.24 1.27
CA LEU A 207 23.71 14.80 1.61
C LEU A 207 24.44 13.96 2.65
N ARG A 208 23.78 13.50 3.71
CA ARG A 208 24.41 12.59 4.70
C ARG A 208 24.91 11.31 4.05
N ALA A 209 24.16 10.79 3.11
CA ALA A 209 24.54 9.55 2.42
C ALA A 209 25.80 9.69 1.56
N LEU A 210 26.20 10.90 1.11
CA LEU A 210 27.43 11.13 0.36
C LEU A 210 28.69 10.76 1.17
N GLY A 211 28.74 11.15 2.44
CA GLY A 211 29.85 10.87 3.35
C GLY A 211 29.75 9.53 4.09
N ALA A 212 28.68 8.79 3.88
CA ALA A 212 28.43 7.54 4.59
C ALA A 212 29.30 6.39 4.05
N LYS A 213 29.66 5.44 4.91
CA LYS A 213 30.44 4.25 4.59
C LYS A 213 29.54 3.13 4.06
N LEU A 214 30.14 2.15 3.38
CA LEU A 214 29.45 0.90 3.07
C LEU A 214 29.31 0.04 4.33
N PRO A 215 28.21 -0.72 4.48
CA PRO A 215 28.03 -1.57 5.63
C PRO A 215 29.01 -2.76 5.62
N PRO A 216 29.37 -3.30 6.80
CA PRO A 216 30.11 -4.56 6.87
C PRO A 216 29.22 -5.70 6.34
N LYS A 217 29.81 -6.55 5.48
CA LYS A 217 29.09 -7.72 4.92
C LYS A 217 29.01 -8.85 5.94
N GLY A 218 27.93 -9.63 5.87
CA GLY A 218 27.74 -10.81 6.72
C GLY A 218 26.45 -10.77 7.51
N LYS A 219 26.34 -11.61 8.53
CA LYS A 219 25.18 -11.64 9.45
C LYS A 219 25.43 -10.76 10.66
N THR A 220 24.45 -9.98 11.03
CA THR A 220 24.50 -9.11 12.22
C THR A 220 23.12 -8.88 12.82
N THR A 221 23.07 -8.35 14.02
CA THR A 221 21.83 -7.82 14.61
C THR A 221 21.49 -6.50 13.92
N VAL A 222 20.23 -6.37 13.52
CA VAL A 222 19.72 -5.16 12.87
C VAL A 222 18.55 -4.59 13.67
N ILE A 223 18.58 -3.30 13.90
CA ILE A 223 17.40 -2.56 14.36
C ILE A 223 16.83 -1.85 13.13
N VAL A 224 15.56 -2.02 12.85
CA VAL A 224 14.87 -1.32 11.77
C VAL A 224 13.87 -0.31 12.34
N ASP A 225 13.71 0.82 11.65
CA ASP A 225 12.73 1.83 12.03
C ASP A 225 11.31 1.40 11.67
N GLY A 226 10.33 2.19 12.09
CA GLY A 226 8.91 1.88 11.89
C GLY A 226 8.48 1.85 10.41
N ARG A 227 9.15 2.60 9.53
CA ARG A 227 8.89 2.57 8.09
C ARG A 227 9.36 1.26 7.48
N LEU A 228 10.59 0.88 7.72
CA LEU A 228 11.15 -0.37 7.22
C LEU A 228 10.44 -1.60 7.82
N ALA A 229 10.06 -1.54 9.10
CA ALA A 229 9.27 -2.57 9.76
C ALA A 229 7.88 -2.75 9.13
N GLY A 230 7.21 -1.63 8.78
CA GLY A 230 5.91 -1.65 8.09
C GLY A 230 6.00 -2.30 6.71
N VAL A 231 6.98 -1.90 5.91
CA VAL A 231 7.21 -2.52 4.58
C VAL A 231 7.59 -3.99 4.73
N LEU A 232 8.40 -4.36 5.73
CA LEU A 232 8.71 -5.75 6.02
C LEU A 232 7.42 -6.56 6.26
N ALA A 233 6.44 -6.03 7.01
CA ALA A 233 5.16 -6.69 7.24
C ALA A 233 4.33 -6.82 5.96
N HIS A 234 4.30 -5.76 5.13
CA HIS A 234 3.59 -5.72 3.86
C HIS A 234 4.11 -6.78 2.89
N GLU A 235 5.39 -6.74 2.61
CA GLU A 235 6.04 -7.63 1.65
C GLU A 235 6.10 -9.08 2.16
N ALA A 236 6.45 -9.22 3.45
CA ALA A 236 6.71 -10.52 4.07
C ALA A 236 5.47 -11.35 4.29
N ILE A 237 4.46 -10.76 4.88
CA ILE A 237 3.24 -11.44 5.35
C ILE A 237 2.04 -11.00 4.52
N GLY A 238 1.94 -9.72 4.18
CA GLY A 238 0.79 -9.20 3.47
C GLY A 238 0.52 -9.95 2.16
N HIS A 239 1.47 -9.96 1.24
CA HIS A 239 1.33 -10.67 -0.04
C HIS A 239 1.18 -12.19 0.12
N ALA A 240 1.89 -12.79 1.09
CA ALA A 240 1.76 -14.22 1.35
C ALA A 240 0.41 -14.61 1.97
N CYS A 241 -0.31 -13.67 2.59
CA CYS A 241 -1.64 -13.86 3.16
C CYS A 241 -2.78 -13.60 2.17
N GLU A 242 -2.53 -13.19 0.95
CA GLU A 242 -3.58 -12.99 -0.05
C GLU A 242 -4.17 -14.34 -0.49
N GLY A 243 -5.49 -14.51 -0.35
CA GLY A 243 -6.19 -15.80 -0.56
C GLY A 243 -6.07 -16.36 -1.97
N ASP A 244 -5.95 -15.52 -2.99
CA ASP A 244 -5.72 -15.93 -4.37
C ASP A 244 -4.31 -16.53 -4.56
N ALA A 245 -3.29 -16.00 -3.91
CA ALA A 245 -1.95 -16.57 -3.88
C ALA A 245 -1.95 -17.97 -3.22
N LEU A 246 -2.72 -18.15 -2.15
CA LEU A 246 -2.89 -19.44 -1.48
C LEU A 246 -3.58 -20.46 -2.37
N MET A 247 -4.66 -20.07 -3.07
CA MET A 247 -5.38 -20.93 -4.01
C MET A 247 -4.50 -21.34 -5.20
N ALA A 248 -3.67 -20.43 -5.70
CA ALA A 248 -2.72 -20.68 -6.79
C ALA A 248 -1.46 -21.45 -6.37
N ASN A 249 -1.34 -21.92 -5.12
CA ASN A 249 -0.12 -22.54 -4.58
C ASN A 249 1.12 -21.63 -4.67
N ASN A 250 0.93 -20.32 -4.61
CA ASN A 250 1.98 -19.30 -4.71
C ASN A 250 2.20 -18.56 -3.40
N SER A 251 2.07 -19.26 -2.27
CA SER A 251 2.33 -18.70 -0.93
C SER A 251 3.01 -19.72 -0.02
N ILE A 252 4.10 -19.27 0.63
CA ILE A 252 4.81 -20.03 1.67
C ILE A 252 3.94 -20.31 2.92
N LEU A 253 2.81 -19.62 3.07
CA LEU A 253 1.90 -19.74 4.21
C LEU A 253 0.79 -20.77 3.99
N LYS A 254 0.72 -21.40 2.83
CA LYS A 254 -0.27 -22.44 2.56
C LYS A 254 -0.15 -23.59 3.57
N GLY A 255 -1.28 -23.97 4.19
CA GLY A 255 -1.34 -25.03 5.21
C GLY A 255 -0.77 -24.66 6.58
N LYS A 256 -0.40 -23.40 6.82
CA LYS A 256 0.21 -22.95 8.09
C LYS A 256 -0.76 -22.20 9.02
N LEU A 257 -2.07 -22.16 8.70
CA LEU A 257 -3.04 -21.54 9.61
C LEU A 257 -2.97 -22.19 10.98
N GLY A 258 -2.87 -21.39 12.04
CA GLY A 258 -2.67 -21.85 13.41
C GLY A 258 -1.22 -22.18 13.79
N ALA A 259 -0.29 -22.24 12.85
CA ALA A 259 1.13 -22.48 13.11
C ALA A 259 1.84 -21.22 13.60
N ARG A 260 2.90 -21.41 14.41
CA ARG A 260 3.83 -20.34 14.75
C ARG A 260 4.76 -20.09 13.57
N ILE A 261 4.73 -18.88 13.03
CA ILE A 261 5.52 -18.46 11.87
C ILE A 261 6.43 -17.26 12.14
N ALA A 262 6.33 -16.69 13.34
CA ALA A 262 7.12 -15.56 13.79
C ALA A 262 7.38 -15.66 15.30
N SER A 263 8.31 -14.84 15.80
CA SER A 263 8.52 -14.63 17.24
C SER A 263 7.21 -14.20 17.92
N GLU A 264 7.03 -14.57 19.17
CA GLU A 264 5.86 -14.16 19.97
C GLU A 264 5.75 -12.63 20.17
N GLN A 265 6.83 -11.90 19.90
CA GLN A 265 6.84 -10.44 19.94
C GLN A 265 6.05 -9.83 18.76
N ILE A 266 5.82 -10.59 17.67
CA ILE A 266 5.25 -10.10 16.43
C ILE A 266 3.74 -10.31 16.39
N THR A 267 3.03 -9.20 16.17
CA THR A 267 1.62 -9.18 15.78
C THR A 267 1.49 -8.31 14.53
N ILE A 268 0.88 -8.85 13.46
CA ILE A 268 0.71 -8.17 12.17
C ILE A 268 -0.77 -8.13 11.82
N ALA A 269 -1.24 -6.98 11.39
CA ALA A 269 -2.61 -6.78 10.92
C ALA A 269 -2.65 -5.98 9.61
N ASP A 270 -3.68 -6.22 8.81
CA ASP A 270 -4.12 -5.32 7.73
C ASP A 270 -5.29 -4.48 8.19
N TYR A 271 -5.25 -3.16 8.01
CA TYR A 271 -6.15 -2.24 8.66
C TYR A 271 -6.84 -1.30 7.66
N ALA A 272 -7.85 -1.81 6.93
CA ALA A 272 -8.61 -1.06 5.93
C ALA A 272 -9.34 0.17 6.53
N SER A 273 -9.79 0.08 7.77
CA SER A 273 -10.51 1.15 8.47
C SER A 273 -9.58 2.11 9.25
N ALA A 274 -8.27 2.11 9.01
CA ALA A 274 -7.34 3.05 9.63
C ALA A 274 -7.69 4.49 9.25
N ARG A 275 -7.84 5.36 10.27
CA ARG A 275 -8.29 6.72 10.01
C ARG A 275 -7.27 7.50 9.17
N ARG A 276 -7.71 8.03 8.02
CA ARG A 276 -6.92 8.88 7.09
C ARG A 276 -5.68 8.20 6.47
N ALA A 277 -5.38 6.95 6.77
CA ALA A 277 -4.26 6.28 6.12
C ALA A 277 -4.50 6.14 4.62
N PHE A 278 -3.42 6.16 3.82
CA PHE A 278 -3.51 6.28 2.37
C PHE A 278 -4.20 5.08 1.71
N GLY A 279 -4.05 3.88 2.26
CA GLY A 279 -4.71 2.65 1.80
C GLY A 279 -6.12 2.41 2.36
N SER A 280 -6.72 3.38 3.09
CA SER A 280 -8.00 3.17 3.79
C SER A 280 -9.23 3.35 2.91
N TYR A 281 -10.27 2.60 3.22
CA TYR A 281 -11.59 2.67 2.62
C TYR A 281 -12.67 2.22 3.60
N ASP A 282 -13.93 2.56 3.32
CA ASP A 282 -15.06 2.14 4.15
C ASP A 282 -15.62 0.80 3.69
N TYR A 283 -15.72 0.58 2.38
CA TYR A 283 -16.13 -0.67 1.75
C TYR A 283 -15.18 -0.98 0.59
N ASP A 284 -14.87 -2.26 0.40
CA ASP A 284 -14.10 -2.76 -0.73
C ASP A 284 -14.94 -2.78 -2.03
N ASP A 285 -14.34 -3.25 -3.12
CA ASP A 285 -14.95 -3.28 -4.44
C ASP A 285 -15.83 -4.53 -4.70
N GLU A 286 -16.14 -5.28 -3.62
CA GLU A 286 -17.20 -6.31 -3.53
C GLU A 286 -18.31 -5.92 -2.55
N GLY A 287 -18.29 -4.69 -2.03
CA GLY A 287 -19.28 -4.15 -1.10
C GLY A 287 -19.12 -4.65 0.33
N VAL A 288 -18.00 -5.23 0.68
CA VAL A 288 -17.71 -5.70 2.04
C VAL A 288 -17.04 -4.59 2.85
N LYS A 289 -17.50 -4.40 4.09
CA LYS A 289 -16.99 -3.35 4.98
C LYS A 289 -15.52 -3.56 5.32
N GLY A 290 -14.69 -2.54 5.08
CA GLY A 290 -13.30 -2.51 5.49
C GLY A 290 -13.13 -2.60 7.00
N ARG A 291 -12.19 -3.45 7.45
CA ARG A 291 -11.95 -3.70 8.87
C ARG A 291 -10.46 -3.92 9.16
N LYS A 292 -10.13 -4.04 10.42
CA LYS A 292 -8.83 -4.56 10.86
C LYS A 292 -8.88 -6.08 10.85
N THR A 293 -7.94 -6.71 10.16
CA THR A 293 -7.79 -8.17 10.05
C THR A 293 -6.44 -8.56 10.62
N PHE A 294 -6.41 -9.34 11.70
CA PHE A 294 -5.18 -9.90 12.23
C PHE A 294 -4.70 -11.05 11.35
N LEU A 295 -3.49 -10.92 10.81
CA LEU A 295 -2.82 -11.94 10.01
C LEU A 295 -1.96 -12.83 10.90
N VAL A 296 -1.15 -12.21 11.75
CA VAL A 296 -0.30 -12.89 12.74
C VAL A 296 -0.58 -12.28 14.10
N GLU A 297 -0.79 -13.11 15.11
CA GLU A 297 -1.00 -12.66 16.48
C GLU A 297 -0.05 -13.42 17.41
N ARG A 298 0.84 -12.66 18.07
CA ARG A 298 1.89 -13.22 18.93
C ARG A 298 2.64 -14.38 18.26
N GLY A 299 3.05 -14.16 17.01
CA GLY A 299 3.80 -15.12 16.21
C GLY A 299 3.00 -16.25 15.57
N VAL A 300 1.71 -16.37 15.84
CA VAL A 300 0.84 -17.41 15.28
C VAL A 300 0.03 -16.87 14.11
N LEU A 301 0.03 -17.57 12.97
CA LEU A 301 -0.79 -17.22 11.80
C LEU A 301 -2.27 -17.42 12.13
N ARG A 302 -3.06 -16.34 12.09
CA ARG A 302 -4.47 -16.31 12.49
C ARG A 302 -5.44 -16.21 11.33
N GLY A 303 -5.04 -15.67 10.21
CA GLY A 303 -5.95 -15.45 9.10
C GLY A 303 -5.24 -15.06 7.81
N PHE A 304 -6.06 -14.93 6.79
CA PHE A 304 -5.68 -14.53 5.45
C PHE A 304 -6.57 -13.38 4.99
N LEU A 305 -6.19 -12.71 3.93
CA LEU A 305 -7.01 -11.72 3.25
C LEU A 305 -7.87 -12.41 2.19
N HIS A 306 -9.16 -12.16 2.23
CA HIS A 306 -10.14 -12.83 1.37
C HIS A 306 -11.03 -11.86 0.61
N SER A 307 -11.27 -12.16 -0.66
CA SER A 307 -12.46 -11.76 -1.41
C SER A 307 -13.66 -12.65 -1.00
N ARG A 308 -14.83 -12.38 -1.51
CA ARG A 308 -16.00 -13.24 -1.32
C ARG A 308 -15.77 -14.64 -1.92
N GLU A 309 -15.09 -14.73 -3.06
CA GLU A 309 -14.81 -15.99 -3.73
C GLU A 309 -13.77 -16.84 -2.98
N THR A 310 -12.63 -16.26 -2.63
CA THR A 310 -11.60 -17.00 -1.88
C THR A 310 -12.07 -17.37 -0.49
N GLY A 311 -12.88 -16.51 0.15
CA GLY A 311 -13.54 -16.82 1.42
C GLY A 311 -14.42 -18.08 1.30
N ALA A 312 -15.30 -18.13 0.31
CA ALA A 312 -16.15 -19.30 0.07
C ALA A 312 -15.32 -20.57 -0.21
N SER A 313 -14.26 -20.44 -1.02
CA SER A 313 -13.41 -21.58 -1.41
C SER A 313 -12.58 -22.15 -0.25
N MET A 314 -12.26 -21.32 0.75
CA MET A 314 -11.44 -21.70 1.90
C MET A 314 -12.23 -21.83 3.20
N GLY A 315 -13.58 -21.85 3.13
CA GLY A 315 -14.46 -21.97 4.31
C GLY A 315 -14.40 -20.77 5.25
N ALA A 316 -14.09 -19.60 4.74
CA ALA A 316 -14.01 -18.34 5.46
C ALA A 316 -14.99 -17.30 4.92
N ARG A 317 -15.09 -16.15 5.59
CA ARG A 317 -15.77 -14.95 5.07
C ARG A 317 -14.80 -14.02 4.38
N SER A 318 -15.30 -13.15 3.50
CA SER A 318 -14.52 -12.04 2.98
C SER A 318 -13.97 -11.17 4.12
N THR A 319 -12.75 -10.70 3.98
CA THR A 319 -12.13 -9.74 4.92
C THR A 319 -12.33 -8.29 4.50
N GLY A 320 -12.98 -8.07 3.34
CA GLY A 320 -13.16 -6.75 2.77
C GLY A 320 -11.89 -6.22 2.10
N ASN A 321 -11.16 -7.11 1.41
CA ASN A 321 -9.89 -6.79 0.76
C ASN A 321 -9.92 -6.98 -0.77
N ALA A 322 -11.09 -7.15 -1.38
CA ALA A 322 -11.25 -7.18 -2.81
C ALA A 322 -11.20 -5.76 -3.37
N ARG A 323 -10.10 -5.37 -4.02
CA ARG A 323 -9.86 -4.00 -4.48
C ARG A 323 -9.47 -3.98 -5.95
N ALA A 324 -9.87 -2.94 -6.66
CA ALA A 324 -9.50 -2.67 -8.05
C ALA A 324 -8.88 -1.28 -8.18
N SER A 325 -8.02 -1.07 -9.18
CA SER A 325 -7.48 0.26 -9.47
C SER A 325 -8.54 1.23 -9.98
N GLY A 326 -9.55 0.72 -10.67
CA GLY A 326 -10.68 1.51 -11.18
C GLY A 326 -11.78 0.65 -11.75
N TYR A 327 -12.78 1.30 -12.34
CA TYR A 327 -13.95 0.62 -12.94
C TYR A 327 -13.59 -0.38 -14.05
N SER A 328 -12.47 -0.18 -14.74
CA SER A 328 -11.99 -1.01 -15.85
C SER A 328 -11.25 -2.26 -15.41
N ASP A 329 -11.02 -2.43 -14.12
CA ASP A 329 -10.25 -3.55 -13.56
C ASP A 329 -11.13 -4.49 -12.76
N VAL A 330 -10.78 -5.77 -12.72
CA VAL A 330 -11.44 -6.76 -11.87
C VAL A 330 -10.93 -6.60 -10.43
N PRO A 331 -11.80 -6.59 -9.41
CA PRO A 331 -11.35 -6.62 -8.01
C PRO A 331 -10.53 -7.89 -7.73
N ILE A 332 -9.35 -7.69 -7.17
CA ILE A 332 -8.47 -8.76 -6.71
C ILE A 332 -8.12 -8.53 -5.25
N ILE A 333 -7.60 -9.56 -4.58
CA ILE A 333 -7.25 -9.41 -3.16
C ILE A 333 -6.02 -8.52 -3.04
N ARG A 334 -6.13 -7.49 -2.20
CA ARG A 334 -5.07 -6.51 -1.95
C ARG A 334 -5.05 -6.11 -0.48
N MET A 335 -3.86 -5.87 0.02
CA MET A 335 -3.69 -5.21 1.32
C MET A 335 -4.29 -3.81 1.32
N SER A 336 -4.52 -3.26 2.48
CA SER A 336 -4.93 -1.89 2.74
C SER A 336 -3.82 -1.10 3.45
N ASN A 337 -3.78 -1.15 4.77
CA ASN A 337 -2.71 -0.57 5.57
C ASN A 337 -2.12 -1.66 6.46
N THR A 338 -0.97 -2.18 6.08
CA THR A 338 -0.33 -3.27 6.81
C THR A 338 0.49 -2.72 7.97
N CYS A 339 0.37 -3.32 9.14
CA CYS A 339 1.11 -2.84 10.31
C CYS A 339 1.66 -3.98 11.18
N ILE A 340 2.85 -3.73 11.76
CA ILE A 340 3.29 -4.42 12.97
C ILE A 340 2.73 -3.65 14.15
N GLU A 341 2.06 -4.35 15.06
CA GLU A 341 1.53 -3.76 16.29
C GLU A 341 2.66 -3.41 17.27
N ARG A 342 2.37 -2.45 18.15
CA ARG A 342 3.30 -2.03 19.20
C ARG A 342 3.65 -3.20 20.13
N GLY A 343 4.93 -3.32 20.47
CA GLY A 343 5.43 -4.23 21.47
C GLY A 343 5.47 -3.59 22.86
N LYS A 344 6.30 -4.18 23.73
CA LYS A 344 6.43 -3.75 25.12
C LYS A 344 7.76 -3.04 25.46
N TRP A 345 8.76 -3.13 24.58
CA TRP A 345 10.09 -2.60 24.82
C TRP A 345 10.13 -1.07 24.67
N LYS A 346 10.95 -0.40 25.46
CA LYS A 346 11.31 1.00 25.14
C LYS A 346 12.21 1.00 23.93
N LYS A 347 12.11 2.03 23.11
CA LYS A 347 12.95 2.14 21.90
C LYS A 347 14.44 2.04 22.22
N ASP A 348 14.89 2.72 23.27
CA ASP A 348 16.31 2.80 23.65
C ASP A 348 16.84 1.42 24.10
N GLU A 349 16.03 0.59 24.72
CA GLU A 349 16.37 -0.79 25.11
C GLU A 349 16.73 -1.69 23.90
N LEU A 350 16.23 -1.34 22.70
CA LEU A 350 16.59 -2.07 21.49
C LEU A 350 18.05 -1.84 21.10
N PHE A 351 18.61 -0.67 21.45
CA PHE A 351 19.98 -0.29 21.14
C PHE A 351 21.02 -0.83 22.12
N GLU A 352 20.62 -1.44 23.21
CA GLU A 352 21.50 -2.07 24.20
C GLU A 352 22.15 -3.35 23.64
N ILE A 353 22.96 -3.18 22.59
CA ILE A 353 23.74 -4.24 21.92
C ILE A 353 25.18 -3.78 21.70
N LYS A 354 26.12 -4.73 21.77
CA LYS A 354 27.54 -4.42 21.56
C LYS A 354 27.85 -3.97 20.15
N ARG A 355 27.21 -4.62 19.17
CA ARG A 355 27.44 -4.33 17.74
C ARG A 355 26.20 -4.68 16.92
N GLY A 356 25.87 -3.82 15.94
CA GLY A 356 24.75 -4.04 15.04
C GLY A 356 24.65 -2.93 13.99
N ILE A 357 23.55 -2.94 13.27
CA ILE A 357 23.21 -1.90 12.31
C ILE A 357 21.83 -1.36 12.62
N TYR A 358 21.69 -0.04 12.67
CA TYR A 358 20.41 0.62 12.64
C TYR A 358 20.08 0.99 11.20
N ALA A 359 19.06 0.39 10.62
CA ALA A 359 18.60 0.63 9.24
C ALA A 359 17.28 1.42 9.26
N ARG A 360 17.20 2.47 8.44
CA ARG A 360 16.09 3.43 8.42
C ARG A 360 15.55 3.65 7.02
N GLY A 361 14.23 3.83 6.95
CA GLY A 361 13.55 4.13 5.70
C GLY A 361 13.62 2.98 4.69
N MET A 362 12.94 3.13 3.58
CA MET A 362 12.86 2.11 2.53
C MET A 362 13.12 2.74 1.18
N ARG A 363 14.10 2.22 0.46
CA ARG A 363 14.47 2.67 -0.90
C ARG A 363 13.88 1.76 -1.99
N GLY A 364 13.44 0.57 -1.63
CA GLY A 364 12.88 -0.44 -2.50
C GLY A 364 13.30 -1.85 -2.08
N GLY A 365 12.64 -2.83 -2.64
CA GLY A 365 12.92 -4.23 -2.36
C GLY A 365 11.95 -5.15 -3.08
N SER A 366 12.13 -6.43 -2.88
CA SER A 366 11.28 -7.46 -3.42
C SER A 366 11.22 -8.67 -2.50
N VAL A 367 10.13 -9.40 -2.58
CA VAL A 367 9.94 -10.70 -1.95
C VAL A 367 9.44 -11.69 -2.99
N LEU A 368 9.81 -12.94 -2.85
CA LEU A 368 9.24 -14.06 -3.59
C LEU A 368 8.24 -14.78 -2.68
N PRO A 369 6.92 -14.56 -2.84
CA PRO A 369 5.91 -15.08 -1.91
C PRO A 369 5.91 -16.61 -1.78
N LYS A 370 6.34 -17.30 -2.83
CA LYS A 370 6.41 -18.77 -2.89
C LYS A 370 7.53 -19.35 -2.03
N THR A 371 8.72 -18.72 -2.03
CA THR A 371 9.91 -19.19 -1.29
C THR A 371 10.13 -18.42 -0.01
N GLY A 372 9.62 -17.19 0.08
CA GLY A 372 9.85 -16.27 1.19
C GLY A 372 11.23 -15.61 1.17
N GLU A 373 11.97 -15.70 0.08
CA GLU A 373 13.24 -14.97 -0.09
C GLU A 373 12.97 -13.50 -0.31
N TYR A 374 13.76 -12.65 0.35
CA TYR A 374 13.61 -11.20 0.21
C TYR A 374 14.94 -10.46 0.11
N VAL A 375 14.90 -9.30 -0.52
CA VAL A 375 15.97 -8.29 -0.49
C VAL A 375 15.30 -6.92 -0.30
N PHE A 376 15.72 -6.18 0.73
CA PHE A 376 15.27 -4.81 1.00
C PHE A 376 16.45 -3.87 1.09
N ALA A 377 16.33 -2.70 0.47
CA ALA A 377 17.29 -1.63 0.55
C ALA A 377 16.82 -0.56 1.54
N ALA A 378 17.56 -0.37 2.64
CA ALA A 378 17.31 0.76 3.53
C ALA A 378 17.76 2.08 2.88
N GLU A 379 17.12 3.17 3.24
CA GLU A 379 17.44 4.50 2.74
C GLU A 379 18.74 5.04 3.35
N GLU A 380 18.89 4.89 4.65
CA GLU A 380 20.07 5.25 5.42
C GLU A 380 20.28 4.29 6.59
N GLY A 381 21.41 4.34 7.23
CA GLY A 381 21.66 3.59 8.47
C GLY A 381 22.88 4.05 9.23
N TYR A 382 23.11 3.39 10.35
CA TYR A 382 24.22 3.67 11.24
C TYR A 382 24.80 2.37 11.79
N LEU A 383 26.11 2.30 11.94
CA LEU A 383 26.73 1.28 12.76
C LEU A 383 26.35 1.50 14.23
N ILE A 384 26.06 0.45 14.95
CA ILE A 384 25.86 0.48 16.41
C ILE A 384 27.09 -0.12 17.06
N GLU A 385 27.71 0.61 17.96
CA GLU A 385 28.85 0.17 18.78
C GLU A 385 28.58 0.52 20.26
N ASN A 386 28.52 -0.53 21.10
CA ASN A 386 28.26 -0.40 22.55
C ASN A 386 27.01 0.43 22.90
N GLY A 387 25.93 0.25 22.14
CA GLY A 387 24.65 0.95 22.36
C GLY A 387 24.51 2.30 21.68
N GLU A 388 25.57 2.83 21.09
CA GLU A 388 25.59 4.16 20.49
C GLU A 388 25.61 4.08 18.96
N LEU A 389 25.02 5.11 18.30
CA LEU A 389 25.11 5.27 16.86
C LEU A 389 26.50 5.82 16.48
N ALA A 390 27.26 5.00 15.76
CA ALA A 390 28.60 5.35 15.29
C ALA A 390 28.56 5.87 13.83
N ALA A 391 29.31 5.25 12.90
CA ALA A 391 29.44 5.72 11.53
C ALA A 391 28.13 5.63 10.74
N PRO A 392 27.76 6.66 9.95
CA PRO A 392 26.66 6.58 9.02
C PRO A 392 26.96 5.59 7.89
N LEU A 393 25.93 4.85 7.47
CA LEU A 393 26.01 3.81 6.45
C LEU A 393 25.07 4.12 5.28
N ARG A 394 25.52 3.78 4.05
CA ARG A 394 24.73 3.86 2.80
C ARG A 394 24.66 2.52 2.10
N ASP A 395 23.75 2.39 1.14
CA ASP A 395 23.61 1.22 0.28
C ASP A 395 23.44 -0.10 1.07
N ILE A 396 22.67 -0.04 2.16
CA ILE A 396 22.42 -1.19 3.05
C ILE A 396 21.38 -2.08 2.40
N LEU A 397 21.75 -3.32 2.11
CA LEU A 397 20.85 -4.37 1.65
C LEU A 397 20.63 -5.39 2.76
N LEU A 398 19.37 -5.58 3.14
CA LEU A 398 18.91 -6.61 4.06
C LEU A 398 18.37 -7.78 3.24
N SER A 399 18.82 -9.00 3.49
CA SER A 399 18.36 -10.17 2.75
C SER A 399 18.22 -11.40 3.63
N GLY A 400 17.35 -12.32 3.21
CA GLY A 400 17.12 -13.54 3.95
C GLY A 400 15.84 -14.28 3.53
N GLU A 401 15.39 -15.16 4.40
CA GLU A 401 14.11 -15.85 4.29
C GLU A 401 13.14 -15.26 5.33
N ILE A 402 11.97 -14.88 4.90
CA ILE A 402 11.03 -14.10 5.69
C ILE A 402 10.62 -14.74 7.02
N LEU A 403 10.26 -16.04 6.98
CA LEU A 403 9.84 -16.73 8.21
C LEU A 403 11.00 -16.88 9.20
N LYS A 404 12.22 -17.13 8.72
CA LYS A 404 13.42 -17.17 9.59
C LYS A 404 13.69 -15.80 10.19
N THR A 405 13.58 -14.74 9.39
CA THR A 405 13.77 -13.36 9.88
C THR A 405 12.72 -12.98 10.92
N LEU A 406 11.45 -13.29 10.69
CA LEU A 406 10.38 -13.03 11.67
C LEU A 406 10.52 -13.85 12.95
N MET A 407 11.02 -15.08 12.87
CA MET A 407 11.34 -15.90 14.05
C MET A 407 12.53 -15.33 14.84
N SER A 408 13.46 -14.62 14.19
CA SER A 408 14.65 -14.01 14.80
C SER A 408 14.39 -12.63 15.43
N VAL A 409 13.14 -12.14 15.44
CA VAL A 409 12.79 -10.90 16.12
C VAL A 409 12.86 -11.07 17.63
N GLU A 410 13.74 -10.30 18.28
CA GLU A 410 13.97 -10.36 19.73
C GLU A 410 13.12 -9.36 20.49
N ALA A 411 12.96 -8.15 19.93
CA ALA A 411 12.30 -7.06 20.61
C ALA A 411 11.50 -6.22 19.63
N VAL A 412 10.32 -5.80 20.06
CA VAL A 412 9.42 -4.89 19.37
C VAL A 412 9.14 -3.73 20.31
N ALA A 413 9.43 -2.52 19.86
CA ALA A 413 9.27 -1.32 20.65
C ALA A 413 7.78 -0.95 20.85
N ARG A 414 7.50 -0.13 21.86
CA ARG A 414 6.16 0.44 22.10
C ARG A 414 5.88 1.74 21.37
N ASP A 415 6.88 2.27 20.67
CA ASP A 415 6.67 3.39 19.77
C ASP A 415 5.88 2.97 18.53
N SER A 416 5.52 3.89 17.68
CA SER A 416 4.88 3.61 16.39
C SER A 416 5.05 4.81 15.50
N SER A 417 5.37 4.58 14.23
CA SER A 417 5.25 5.59 13.20
C SER A 417 3.78 5.85 12.85
N ASP A 418 3.52 6.92 12.10
CA ASP A 418 2.29 7.05 11.32
C ASP A 418 2.31 6.08 10.13
N PHE A 419 1.17 5.89 9.48
CA PHE A 419 1.14 5.14 8.23
C PHE A 419 1.87 5.94 7.14
N HIS A 420 2.92 5.34 6.58
CA HIS A 420 3.61 5.87 5.41
C HIS A 420 2.82 5.53 4.15
N PRO A 421 2.56 6.50 3.27
CA PRO A 421 1.86 6.23 2.02
C PRO A 421 2.73 5.45 1.05
N GLY A 422 2.12 4.50 0.35
CA GLY A 422 2.76 3.69 -0.66
C GLY A 422 1.80 3.31 -1.78
N MET A 423 2.38 2.76 -2.86
CA MET A 423 1.64 2.15 -3.97
C MET A 423 2.03 0.69 -4.06
N CYS A 424 1.04 -0.19 -4.12
CA CYS A 424 1.25 -1.63 -4.27
C CYS A 424 0.81 -2.08 -5.66
N GLY A 425 1.71 -2.76 -6.39
CA GLY A 425 1.46 -3.32 -7.71
C GLY A 425 1.13 -4.81 -7.65
N LYS A 426 0.10 -5.27 -8.39
CA LYS A 426 -0.24 -6.69 -8.58
C LYS A 426 -1.11 -6.84 -9.83
N MET A 427 -0.77 -7.77 -10.74
CA MET A 427 -1.56 -8.07 -11.95
C MET A 427 -1.91 -6.80 -12.76
N ASP A 428 -0.90 -5.97 -13.04
CA ASP A 428 -0.99 -4.68 -13.76
C ASP A 428 -1.88 -3.62 -13.10
N GLN A 429 -2.33 -3.86 -11.88
CA GLN A 429 -3.08 -2.91 -11.07
C GLN A 429 -2.19 -2.28 -10.00
N SER A 430 -2.29 -0.96 -9.83
CA SER A 430 -1.61 -0.20 -8.78
C SER A 430 -2.63 0.47 -7.86
N ILE A 431 -2.51 0.25 -6.56
CA ILE A 431 -3.44 0.82 -5.57
C ILE A 431 -2.73 1.48 -4.40
N ASN A 432 -3.41 2.45 -3.80
CA ASN A 432 -2.95 3.10 -2.58
C ASN A 432 -2.91 2.10 -1.41
N VAL A 433 -1.80 2.10 -0.69
CA VAL A 433 -1.60 1.33 0.55
C VAL A 433 -0.94 2.19 1.61
N GLY A 434 -0.88 1.70 2.83
CA GLY A 434 -0.11 2.31 3.91
C GLY A 434 0.65 1.26 4.69
N ASP A 435 1.82 1.63 5.19
CA ASP A 435 2.65 0.75 6.00
C ASP A 435 3.09 1.45 7.27
N LYS A 436 3.10 0.75 8.40
CA LYS A 436 3.66 1.27 9.64
C LYS A 436 4.16 0.18 10.55
N GLY A 437 5.04 0.55 11.45
CA GLY A 437 5.50 -0.32 12.53
C GLY A 437 6.14 0.46 13.68
N PRO A 438 6.48 -0.23 14.75
CA PRO A 438 7.43 0.22 15.75
C PRO A 438 8.87 -0.05 15.29
N HIS A 439 9.87 0.42 16.04
CA HIS A 439 11.23 -0.12 15.90
C HIS A 439 11.25 -1.60 16.30
N ILE A 440 11.98 -2.41 15.54
CA ILE A 440 12.16 -3.82 15.85
C ILE A 440 13.64 -4.21 15.80
N ARG A 441 14.08 -5.11 16.71
CA ARG A 441 15.41 -5.70 16.74
C ARG A 441 15.35 -7.14 16.26
N ILE A 442 16.19 -7.44 15.26
CA ILE A 442 16.21 -8.72 14.54
C ILE A 442 17.63 -9.26 14.55
N ARG A 443 17.84 -10.51 14.98
CA ARG A 443 19.15 -11.18 14.91
C ARG A 443 19.41 -11.80 13.55
N ASP A 444 20.70 -12.05 13.28
CA ASP A 444 21.17 -12.87 12.16
C ASP A 444 20.69 -12.44 10.78
N VAL A 445 20.43 -11.14 10.60
CA VAL A 445 20.06 -10.58 9.29
C VAL A 445 21.31 -10.50 8.43
N ARG A 446 21.22 -11.01 7.19
CA ARG A 446 22.32 -10.90 6.21
C ARG A 446 22.37 -9.50 5.64
N ILE A 447 23.50 -8.87 5.78
CA ILE A 447 23.81 -7.56 5.22
C ILE A 447 24.66 -7.73 3.96
N GLY A 448 24.19 -7.11 2.87
CA GLY A 448 24.92 -6.88 1.64
C GLY A 448 25.15 -5.38 1.43
N GLY A 449 26.01 -5.04 0.53
CA GLY A 449 26.28 -3.70 0.02
C GLY A 449 27.05 -3.81 -1.28
N ARG A 450 26.95 -2.80 -2.14
CA ARG A 450 27.73 -2.75 -3.39
C ARG A 450 29.20 -2.51 -3.13
#